data_aac1ddb697f3091d60aa97ed3e10fcb3
#
_entry.id   aac1ddb697f3091d60aa97ed3e10fcb3
#
_cell.length_a   1.000
_cell.length_b   1.000
_cell.length_c   1.000
_cell.angle_alpha   90.00
_cell.angle_beta   90.00
_cell.angle_gamma   90.00
#
_symmetry.space_group_name_H-M   'P 1'
#
loop_
_entity.id
_entity.type
_entity.pdbx_description
1 polymer ?
#
loop_
_entity_poly.entity_id
_entity_poly.type
_entity_poly.pdbx_seq_one_letter_code
_entity_poly.pdbx_strand_id
1 'polypeptide(L)'
;MPGPDSPSVITKPIPGIENAQTLAEAIVDTIHEPLLVLDGGLRVLAASRAFYEIFKVDSDHTMGCRLYDLGDGQWNIPALRELLETIIPTRVAMDGFEVDHDFPGVGRRTMLLNARKVLYETSPNSTILLAFTDITARRVIEREKELLLARTGDLLQQQQTLLQEMQHRVVNSLQIIASILMLKARKVTSEESRGHLRDAHQRVLSVAEVQSHLHATGGVDLIAVGSYLTKLCASLSSSMIGESRPIAIVAEADDGRIGSDRAVSLGLIVTELVINSIK
;
A
#
# COMPACT_ATOMS: atom_id res chain seq x y z
N MET A 1 4.57 -18.10 -30.71
CA MET A 1 5.44 -17.45 -29.71
C MET A 1 6.27 -18.51 -29.04
N PRO A 2 7.60 -18.52 -29.14
CA PRO A 2 8.43 -19.45 -28.37
C PRO A 2 8.39 -19.01 -26.91
N GLY A 3 8.21 -20.00 -26.01
CA GLY A 3 8.15 -19.77 -24.56
C GLY A 3 9.52 -19.32 -24.00
N PRO A 4 9.57 -18.78 -22.77
CA PRO A 4 10.78 -18.20 -22.16
C PRO A 4 11.89 -19.18 -21.77
N ASP A 5 11.77 -20.47 -22.09
CA ASP A 5 12.67 -21.54 -21.62
C ASP A 5 13.57 -22.17 -22.71
N SER A 6 13.83 -21.45 -23.79
CA SER A 6 14.80 -21.97 -24.78
C SER A 6 16.24 -21.81 -24.29
N PRO A 7 17.10 -22.85 -24.31
CA PRO A 7 18.48 -22.72 -23.89
C PRO A 7 19.20 -21.71 -24.79
N SER A 8 19.95 -20.79 -24.16
CA SER A 8 20.80 -19.85 -24.90
C SER A 8 21.94 -20.61 -25.55
N VAL A 9 21.75 -21.00 -26.80
CA VAL A 9 22.82 -21.59 -27.62
C VAL A 9 23.66 -20.44 -28.18
N ILE A 10 24.90 -20.30 -27.73
CA ILE A 10 25.84 -19.36 -28.34
C ILE A 10 26.29 -19.95 -29.68
N THR A 11 25.60 -19.57 -30.76
CA THR A 11 25.76 -20.20 -32.09
C THR A 11 26.62 -19.42 -33.08
N LYS A 12 27.22 -18.26 -32.72
CA LYS A 12 28.12 -17.54 -33.65
C LYS A 12 29.34 -16.97 -32.94
N PRO A 13 30.57 -17.26 -33.42
CA PRO A 13 31.76 -16.54 -32.97
C PRO A 13 31.61 -15.05 -33.32
N ILE A 14 31.96 -14.16 -32.42
CA ILE A 14 31.98 -12.71 -32.65
C ILE A 14 33.14 -12.42 -33.60
N PRO A 15 32.93 -11.87 -34.82
CA PRO A 15 34.00 -11.59 -35.77
C PRO A 15 35.00 -10.59 -35.19
N GLY A 16 36.30 -10.91 -35.27
CA GLY A 16 37.38 -10.02 -34.86
C GLY A 16 37.96 -10.29 -33.45
N ILE A 17 37.55 -11.37 -32.79
CA ILE A 17 38.15 -11.79 -31.50
C ILE A 17 39.00 -13.00 -31.72
N GLU A 18 40.32 -12.80 -31.71
CA GLU A 18 41.31 -13.84 -31.92
C GLU A 18 41.40 -14.88 -30.77
N ASN A 19 40.83 -14.53 -29.58
CA ASN A 19 40.82 -15.43 -28.45
C ASN A 19 39.54 -15.25 -27.62
N ALA A 20 38.52 -16.11 -27.83
CA ALA A 20 37.24 -16.10 -27.11
C ALA A 20 37.42 -16.29 -25.59
N GLN A 21 38.48 -16.98 -25.17
CA GLN A 21 38.78 -17.20 -23.76
C GLN A 21 39.24 -15.91 -23.08
N THR A 22 40.14 -15.15 -23.70
CA THR A 22 40.62 -13.86 -23.19
C THR A 22 39.46 -12.82 -23.08
N LEU A 23 38.52 -12.84 -24.03
CA LEU A 23 37.34 -12.00 -23.93
C LEU A 23 36.44 -12.41 -22.78
N ALA A 24 36.20 -13.72 -22.62
CA ALA A 24 35.35 -14.21 -21.51
C ALA A 24 35.95 -13.84 -20.15
N GLU A 25 37.28 -14.00 -19.99
CA GLU A 25 37.98 -13.57 -18.77
C GLU A 25 37.87 -12.06 -18.55
N ALA A 26 38.06 -11.24 -19.58
CA ALA A 26 37.95 -9.80 -19.49
C ALA A 26 36.50 -9.33 -19.14
N ILE A 27 35.48 -10.00 -19.69
CA ILE A 27 34.09 -9.74 -19.38
C ILE A 27 33.84 -10.06 -17.90
N VAL A 28 34.24 -11.24 -17.43
CA VAL A 28 34.04 -11.64 -16.03
C VAL A 28 34.76 -10.69 -15.08
N ASP A 29 35.97 -10.24 -15.43
CA ASP A 29 36.73 -9.30 -14.58
C ASP A 29 36.18 -7.87 -14.58
N THR A 30 35.47 -7.46 -15.64
CA THR A 30 34.88 -6.13 -15.77
C THR A 30 33.52 -6.02 -15.08
N ILE A 31 32.85 -7.13 -14.82
CA ILE A 31 31.54 -7.13 -14.17
C ILE A 31 31.67 -6.71 -12.70
N HIS A 32 30.94 -5.68 -12.31
CA HIS A 32 30.95 -5.15 -10.94
C HIS A 32 30.09 -6.00 -9.96
N GLU A 33 29.34 -6.95 -10.47
CA GLU A 33 28.58 -7.89 -9.66
C GLU A 33 29.38 -9.15 -9.38
N PRO A 34 29.28 -9.74 -8.19
CA PRO A 34 29.86 -11.05 -7.90
C PRO A 34 29.32 -12.09 -8.87
N LEU A 35 30.22 -12.72 -9.62
CA LEU A 35 29.88 -13.76 -10.57
C LEU A 35 30.83 -14.96 -10.38
N LEU A 36 30.25 -16.16 -10.42
CA LEU A 36 30.96 -17.42 -10.50
C LEU A 36 30.58 -18.16 -11.77
N VAL A 37 31.58 -18.79 -12.37
CA VAL A 37 31.44 -19.74 -13.46
C VAL A 37 31.81 -21.10 -12.91
N LEU A 38 30.88 -22.06 -12.95
CA LEU A 38 31.06 -23.40 -12.39
C LEU A 38 30.98 -24.45 -13.50
N ASP A 39 31.72 -25.55 -13.35
CA ASP A 39 31.54 -26.75 -14.17
C ASP A 39 30.30 -27.56 -13.71
N GLY A 40 30.01 -28.66 -14.42
CA GLY A 40 28.93 -29.59 -14.08
C GLY A 40 29.11 -30.30 -12.72
N GLY A 41 30.31 -30.30 -12.15
CA GLY A 41 30.63 -30.80 -10.81
C GLY A 41 30.65 -29.72 -9.74
N LEU A 42 30.18 -28.50 -10.08
CA LEU A 42 30.15 -27.31 -9.21
C LEU A 42 31.55 -26.85 -8.78
N ARG A 43 32.58 -27.07 -9.64
CA ARG A 43 33.90 -26.52 -9.42
C ARG A 43 34.04 -25.17 -10.10
N VAL A 44 34.73 -24.25 -9.44
CA VAL A 44 34.94 -22.89 -9.94
C VAL A 44 35.89 -22.90 -11.15
N LEU A 45 35.38 -22.46 -12.29
CA LEU A 45 36.14 -22.25 -13.52
C LEU A 45 36.61 -20.80 -13.65
N ALA A 46 35.82 -19.84 -13.19
CA ALA A 46 36.16 -18.43 -13.13
C ALA A 46 35.34 -17.73 -12.04
N ALA A 47 35.88 -16.64 -11.51
CA ALA A 47 35.19 -15.76 -10.56
C ALA A 47 35.50 -14.31 -10.90
N SER A 48 34.51 -13.42 -10.74
CA SER A 48 34.73 -12.00 -10.94
C SER A 48 35.55 -11.39 -9.80
N ARG A 49 36.21 -10.28 -10.09
CA ARG A 49 36.91 -9.48 -9.06
C ARG A 49 35.97 -9.07 -7.91
N ALA A 50 34.75 -8.67 -8.23
CA ALA A 50 33.73 -8.32 -7.24
C ALA A 50 33.40 -9.50 -6.30
N PHE A 51 33.48 -10.77 -6.77
CA PHE A 51 33.26 -11.92 -5.91
C PHE A 51 34.31 -12.01 -4.81
N TYR A 52 35.59 -11.85 -5.18
CA TYR A 52 36.70 -11.89 -4.23
C TYR A 52 36.64 -10.74 -3.22
N GLU A 53 36.33 -9.52 -3.69
CA GLU A 53 36.27 -8.31 -2.86
C GLU A 53 35.11 -8.36 -1.85
N ILE A 54 33.92 -8.79 -2.28
CA ILE A 54 32.72 -8.81 -1.43
C ILE A 54 32.77 -9.95 -0.42
N PHE A 55 33.14 -11.15 -0.86
CA PHE A 55 33.11 -12.33 0.01
C PHE A 55 34.45 -12.60 0.71
N LYS A 56 35.47 -11.77 0.45
CA LYS A 56 36.79 -11.85 1.08
C LYS A 56 37.44 -13.23 0.94
N VAL A 57 37.29 -13.83 -0.23
CA VAL A 57 37.86 -15.15 -0.56
C VAL A 57 39.18 -14.96 -1.28
N ASP A 58 40.13 -15.82 -1.04
CA ASP A 58 41.43 -15.79 -1.72
C ASP A 58 41.32 -16.38 -3.14
N SER A 59 41.84 -15.65 -4.14
CA SER A 59 41.83 -16.07 -5.53
C SER A 59 42.63 -17.37 -5.76
N ASP A 60 43.76 -17.51 -5.07
CA ASP A 60 44.67 -18.64 -5.28
C ASP A 60 44.08 -19.98 -4.81
N HIS A 61 43.15 -19.95 -3.87
CA HIS A 61 42.47 -21.11 -3.33
C HIS A 61 41.03 -21.30 -3.87
N THR A 62 40.57 -20.45 -4.79
CA THR A 62 39.20 -20.50 -5.32
C THR A 62 39.07 -21.33 -6.57
N MET A 63 40.06 -21.20 -7.49
CA MET A 63 40.00 -21.87 -8.80
C MET A 63 40.11 -23.41 -8.68
N GLY A 64 39.19 -24.13 -9.35
CA GLY A 64 39.09 -25.59 -9.31
C GLY A 64 38.51 -26.19 -8.05
N CYS A 65 38.32 -25.40 -6.97
CA CYS A 65 37.67 -25.87 -5.77
C CYS A 65 36.15 -26.05 -5.97
N ARG A 66 35.54 -26.96 -5.25
CA ARG A 66 34.08 -27.06 -5.21
C ARG A 66 33.49 -25.85 -4.48
N LEU A 67 32.41 -25.32 -5.02
CA LEU A 67 31.71 -24.17 -4.44
C LEU A 67 31.42 -24.31 -2.93
N TYR A 68 31.00 -25.51 -2.52
CA TYR A 68 30.65 -25.77 -1.10
C TYR A 68 31.88 -25.85 -0.17
N ASP A 69 33.06 -26.01 -0.70
CA ASP A 69 34.30 -26.08 0.05
C ASP A 69 35.02 -24.73 0.14
N LEU A 70 34.51 -23.70 -0.57
CA LEU A 70 35.08 -22.35 -0.56
C LEU A 70 34.94 -21.70 0.80
N GLY A 71 35.99 -21.02 1.25
CA GLY A 71 35.97 -20.20 2.46
C GLY A 71 35.53 -20.99 3.71
N ASP A 72 36.16 -22.12 3.97
CA ASP A 72 35.86 -23.02 5.09
C ASP A 72 34.38 -23.50 5.12
N GLY A 73 33.81 -23.71 3.93
CA GLY A 73 32.43 -24.23 3.80
C GLY A 73 31.31 -23.19 3.97
N GLN A 74 31.65 -21.91 3.95
CA GLN A 74 30.62 -20.82 4.07
C GLN A 74 29.55 -20.86 2.96
N TRP A 75 29.83 -21.53 1.83
CA TRP A 75 28.90 -21.70 0.71
C TRP A 75 28.08 -22.98 0.77
N ASN A 76 28.27 -23.79 1.82
CA ASN A 76 27.48 -24.99 2.05
C ASN A 76 26.10 -24.65 2.64
N ILE A 77 25.34 -23.87 1.91
CA ILE A 77 24.04 -23.31 2.30
C ILE A 77 22.94 -24.22 1.74
N PRO A 78 21.97 -24.71 2.54
CA PRO A 78 20.92 -25.60 2.07
C PRO A 78 20.13 -25.03 0.88
N ALA A 79 19.79 -23.75 0.90
CA ALA A 79 19.09 -23.08 -0.21
C ALA A 79 19.94 -23.05 -1.49
N LEU A 80 21.26 -22.84 -1.40
CA LEU A 80 22.17 -22.86 -2.55
C LEU A 80 22.31 -24.27 -3.14
N ARG A 81 22.30 -25.31 -2.29
CA ARG A 81 22.24 -26.71 -2.73
C ARG A 81 20.96 -27.00 -3.49
N GLU A 82 19.83 -26.57 -2.97
CA GLU A 82 18.53 -26.70 -3.63
C GLU A 82 18.55 -26.07 -5.03
N LEU A 83 19.07 -24.85 -5.14
CA LEU A 83 19.21 -24.15 -6.40
C LEU A 83 20.07 -24.94 -7.40
N LEU A 84 21.27 -25.34 -7.01
CA LEU A 84 22.27 -25.89 -7.92
C LEU A 84 22.11 -27.40 -8.19
N GLU A 85 21.65 -28.17 -7.22
CA GLU A 85 21.54 -29.64 -7.33
C GLU A 85 20.12 -30.11 -7.74
N THR A 86 19.10 -29.30 -7.48
CA THR A 86 17.69 -29.67 -7.77
C THR A 86 17.07 -28.82 -8.87
N ILE A 87 17.17 -27.49 -8.77
CA ILE A 87 16.47 -26.57 -9.68
C ILE A 87 17.20 -26.47 -11.02
N ILE A 88 18.50 -26.14 -11.01
CA ILE A 88 19.28 -25.91 -12.24
C ILE A 88 19.42 -27.18 -13.11
N PRO A 89 19.54 -28.41 -12.59
CA PRO A 89 19.53 -29.60 -13.45
C PRO A 89 18.22 -29.79 -14.21
N THR A 90 17.07 -29.37 -13.64
CA THR A 90 15.74 -29.50 -14.24
C THR A 90 15.32 -28.28 -15.06
N ARG A 91 15.88 -27.10 -14.75
CA ARG A 91 15.64 -25.84 -15.44
C ARG A 91 16.93 -25.27 -15.98
N VAL A 92 16.88 -24.66 -17.17
CA VAL A 92 18.06 -24.06 -17.82
C VAL A 92 18.47 -22.74 -17.15
N ALA A 93 17.51 -22.05 -16.53
CA ALA A 93 17.74 -20.79 -15.82
C ALA A 93 16.85 -20.68 -14.59
N MET A 94 17.35 -19.94 -13.61
CA MET A 94 16.61 -19.50 -12.44
C MET A 94 17.01 -18.07 -12.13
N ASP A 95 16.05 -17.16 -12.13
CA ASP A 95 16.27 -15.76 -11.80
C ASP A 95 15.58 -15.43 -10.47
N GLY A 96 16.23 -14.59 -9.65
CA GLY A 96 15.66 -14.06 -8.45
C GLY A 96 15.53 -15.04 -7.27
N PHE A 97 16.45 -16.01 -7.17
CA PHE A 97 16.45 -16.93 -6.03
C PHE A 97 17.10 -16.26 -4.80
N GLU A 98 16.35 -16.10 -3.71
CA GLU A 98 16.84 -15.42 -2.52
C GLU A 98 17.51 -16.39 -1.55
N VAL A 99 18.67 -15.97 -1.04
CA VAL A 99 19.43 -16.68 -0.01
C VAL A 99 19.78 -15.70 1.11
N ASP A 100 19.32 -15.99 2.33
CA ASP A 100 19.68 -15.23 3.54
C ASP A 100 20.70 -16.06 4.32
N HIS A 101 21.90 -15.52 4.46
CA HIS A 101 23.01 -16.23 5.11
C HIS A 101 23.94 -15.27 5.85
N ASP A 102 24.60 -15.78 6.89
CA ASP A 102 25.62 -15.04 7.63
C ASP A 102 27.01 -15.47 7.14
N PHE A 103 27.61 -14.60 6.30
CA PHE A 103 28.92 -14.87 5.71
C PHE A 103 30.04 -14.46 6.67
N PRO A 104 31.02 -15.35 6.99
CA PRO A 104 32.15 -15.02 7.82
C PRO A 104 32.91 -13.79 7.32
N GLY A 105 33.15 -12.81 8.20
CA GLY A 105 33.86 -11.57 7.84
C GLY A 105 33.09 -10.54 7.00
N VAL A 106 31.86 -10.86 6.55
CA VAL A 106 30.95 -9.96 5.80
C VAL A 106 29.68 -9.67 6.61
N GLY A 107 29.24 -10.63 7.43
CA GLY A 107 28.01 -10.59 8.22
C GLY A 107 26.80 -11.08 7.44
N ARG A 108 25.63 -10.96 8.08
CA ARG A 108 24.36 -11.42 7.51
C ARG A 108 23.98 -10.63 6.27
N ARG A 109 23.74 -11.35 5.17
CA ARG A 109 23.37 -10.78 3.87
C ARG A 109 22.17 -11.52 3.28
N THR A 110 21.31 -10.78 2.64
CA THR A 110 20.27 -11.32 1.76
C THR A 110 20.74 -11.14 0.33
N MET A 111 21.07 -12.25 -0.31
CA MET A 111 21.58 -12.26 -1.69
C MET A 111 20.50 -12.72 -2.65
N LEU A 112 20.35 -12.03 -3.77
CA LEU A 112 19.54 -12.45 -4.90
C LEU A 112 20.45 -13.16 -5.90
N LEU A 113 20.19 -14.43 -6.16
CA LEU A 113 20.97 -15.27 -7.04
C LEU A 113 20.26 -15.46 -8.38
N ASN A 114 21.04 -15.27 -9.46
CA ASN A 114 20.62 -15.63 -10.80
C ASN A 114 21.54 -16.73 -11.30
N ALA A 115 20.97 -17.86 -11.66
CA ALA A 115 21.72 -19.02 -12.11
C ALA A 115 21.30 -19.41 -13.53
N ARG A 116 22.27 -19.67 -14.41
CA ARG A 116 22.00 -20.09 -15.80
C ARG A 116 22.95 -21.18 -16.23
N LYS A 117 22.39 -22.27 -16.77
CA LYS A 117 23.12 -23.38 -17.36
C LYS A 117 23.42 -23.08 -18.84
N VAL A 118 24.67 -23.13 -19.22
CA VAL A 118 25.14 -22.99 -20.61
C VAL A 118 25.53 -24.36 -21.12
N LEU A 119 24.98 -24.76 -22.24
CA LEU A 119 25.26 -25.99 -22.93
C LEU A 119 26.11 -25.68 -24.18
N TYR A 120 27.17 -26.41 -24.41
CA TYR A 120 28.01 -26.26 -25.59
C TYR A 120 27.70 -27.39 -26.58
N GLU A 121 27.54 -27.06 -27.85
CA GLU A 121 27.27 -28.06 -28.92
C GLU A 121 28.37 -29.07 -29.07
N THR A 122 29.62 -28.71 -28.74
CA THR A 122 30.83 -29.51 -28.97
C THR A 122 31.32 -30.26 -27.73
N SER A 123 30.67 -30.08 -26.56
CA SER A 123 31.11 -30.70 -25.32
C SER A 123 29.92 -31.22 -24.50
N PRO A 124 30.01 -32.44 -23.94
CA PRO A 124 28.98 -32.92 -23.01
C PRO A 124 29.00 -32.17 -21.67
N ASN A 125 29.93 -31.27 -21.45
CA ASN A 125 30.09 -30.52 -20.22
C ASN A 125 29.16 -29.29 -20.22
N SER A 126 28.41 -29.13 -19.17
CA SER A 126 27.61 -27.93 -18.92
C SER A 126 28.35 -26.98 -18.00
N THR A 127 28.18 -25.69 -18.23
CA THR A 127 28.71 -24.62 -17.37
C THR A 127 27.55 -23.91 -16.71
N ILE A 128 27.70 -23.56 -15.44
CA ILE A 128 26.70 -22.81 -14.69
C ILE A 128 27.28 -21.42 -14.41
N LEU A 129 26.57 -20.39 -14.85
CA LEU A 129 26.81 -19.01 -14.47
C LEU A 129 25.97 -18.69 -13.24
N LEU A 130 26.58 -18.16 -12.19
CA LEU A 130 25.92 -17.81 -10.93
C LEU A 130 26.30 -16.38 -10.56
N ALA A 131 25.34 -15.47 -10.68
CA ALA A 131 25.48 -14.08 -10.30
C ALA A 131 24.80 -13.80 -8.96
N PHE A 132 25.37 -12.91 -8.16
CA PHE A 132 24.90 -12.56 -6.83
C PHE A 132 24.65 -11.06 -6.77
N THR A 133 23.50 -10.65 -6.28
CA THR A 133 23.17 -9.25 -6.01
C THR A 133 22.85 -9.09 -4.53
N ASP A 134 23.59 -8.24 -3.83
CA ASP A 134 23.28 -7.93 -2.42
C ASP A 134 22.03 -7.04 -2.34
N ILE A 135 20.96 -7.59 -1.83
CA ILE A 135 19.67 -6.89 -1.64
C ILE A 135 19.38 -6.58 -0.17
N THR A 136 20.37 -6.74 0.72
CA THR A 136 20.19 -6.56 2.17
C THR A 136 19.61 -5.20 2.52
N ALA A 137 20.24 -4.13 2.02
CA ALA A 137 19.77 -2.76 2.29
C ALA A 137 18.36 -2.52 1.70
N ARG A 138 18.10 -3.02 0.50
CA ARG A 138 16.79 -2.93 -0.15
C ARG A 138 15.72 -3.63 0.67
N ARG A 139 16.00 -4.82 1.18
CA ARG A 139 15.06 -5.59 2.03
C ARG A 139 14.76 -4.91 3.36
N VAL A 140 15.76 -4.27 3.96
CA VAL A 140 15.55 -3.47 5.18
C VAL A 140 14.59 -2.31 4.90
N ILE A 141 14.83 -1.55 3.82
CA ILE A 141 13.98 -0.42 3.43
C ILE A 141 12.55 -0.88 3.08
N GLU A 142 12.41 -2.00 2.35
CA GLU A 142 11.09 -2.57 2.01
C GLU A 142 10.31 -2.94 3.27
N ARG A 143 10.92 -3.61 4.24
CA ARG A 143 10.28 -3.96 5.52
C ARG A 143 9.89 -2.74 6.33
N GLU A 144 10.76 -1.74 6.41
CA GLU A 144 10.46 -0.48 7.11
C GLU A 144 9.30 0.26 6.47
N LYS A 145 9.28 0.33 5.13
CA LYS A 145 8.17 0.91 4.36
C LYS A 145 6.85 0.19 4.65
N GLU A 146 6.83 -1.14 4.65
CA GLU A 146 5.64 -1.93 4.95
C GLU A 146 5.12 -1.65 6.37
N LEU A 147 6.03 -1.59 7.34
CA LEU A 147 5.68 -1.27 8.72
C LEU A 147 5.08 0.14 8.86
N LEU A 148 5.68 1.12 8.20
CA LEU A 148 5.17 2.49 8.20
C LEU A 148 3.81 2.61 7.53
N LEU A 149 3.59 1.91 6.42
CA LEU A 149 2.29 1.88 5.73
C LEU A 149 1.21 1.25 6.62
N ALA A 150 1.49 0.14 7.28
CA ALA A 150 0.57 -0.49 8.23
C ALA A 150 0.22 0.47 9.39
N ARG A 151 1.22 1.09 10.00
CA ARG A 151 1.02 2.06 11.09
C ARG A 151 0.20 3.27 10.65
N THR A 152 0.46 3.78 9.45
CA THR A 152 -0.32 4.90 8.89
C THR A 152 -1.78 4.52 8.69
N GLY A 153 -2.04 3.30 8.19
CA GLY A 153 -3.40 2.76 8.06
C GLY A 153 -4.14 2.70 9.38
N ASP A 154 -3.50 2.17 10.43
CA ASP A 154 -4.08 2.09 11.78
C ASP A 154 -4.41 3.49 12.35
N LEU A 155 -3.49 4.44 12.19
CA LEU A 155 -3.71 5.82 12.66
C LEU A 155 -4.87 6.51 11.93
N LEU A 156 -5.00 6.31 10.62
CA LEU A 156 -6.13 6.84 9.84
C LEU A 156 -7.46 6.24 10.31
N GLN A 157 -7.50 4.94 10.57
CA GLN A 157 -8.69 4.27 11.09
C GLN A 157 -9.07 4.79 12.48
N GLN A 158 -8.10 4.95 13.37
CA GLN A 158 -8.33 5.55 14.70
C GLN A 158 -8.85 6.97 14.59
N GLN A 159 -8.26 7.80 13.72
CA GLN A 159 -8.71 9.17 13.47
C GLN A 159 -10.17 9.20 12.98
N GLN A 160 -10.54 8.34 12.05
CA GLN A 160 -11.93 8.23 11.55
C GLN A 160 -12.90 7.86 12.67
N THR A 161 -12.55 6.89 13.52
CA THR A 161 -13.36 6.47 14.65
C THR A 161 -13.57 7.61 15.65
N LEU A 162 -12.49 8.33 16.00
CA LEU A 162 -12.57 9.48 16.89
C LEU A 162 -13.43 10.61 16.33
N LEU A 163 -13.31 10.90 15.04
CA LEU A 163 -14.14 11.90 14.37
C LEU A 163 -15.62 11.52 14.43
N GLN A 164 -15.97 10.26 14.16
CA GLN A 164 -17.34 9.77 14.29
C GLN A 164 -17.86 9.90 15.72
N GLU A 165 -17.07 9.52 16.73
CA GLU A 165 -17.47 9.68 18.13
C GLU A 165 -17.70 11.14 18.52
N MET A 166 -16.79 12.04 18.09
CA MET A 166 -16.96 13.48 18.34
C MET A 166 -18.25 14.01 17.70
N GLN A 167 -18.56 13.60 16.49
CA GLN A 167 -19.77 13.98 15.77
C GLN A 167 -21.03 13.51 16.50
N HIS A 168 -21.07 12.26 16.94
CA HIS A 168 -22.17 11.74 17.76
C HIS A 168 -22.34 12.52 19.07
N ARG A 169 -21.24 12.91 19.71
CA ARG A 169 -21.27 13.73 20.92
C ARG A 169 -21.83 15.13 20.67
N VAL A 170 -21.51 15.74 19.51
CA VAL A 170 -22.07 17.06 19.13
C VAL A 170 -23.58 16.96 18.95
N VAL A 171 -24.08 15.95 18.20
CA VAL A 171 -25.53 15.75 18.01
C VAL A 171 -26.22 15.52 19.34
N ASN A 172 -25.67 14.65 20.20
CA ASN A 172 -26.23 14.40 21.54
C ASN A 172 -26.30 15.67 22.41
N SER A 173 -25.25 16.50 22.36
CA SER A 173 -25.20 17.78 23.10
C SER A 173 -26.28 18.75 22.61
N LEU A 174 -26.49 18.85 21.30
CA LEU A 174 -27.54 19.68 20.71
C LEU A 174 -28.92 19.18 21.13
N GLN A 175 -29.16 17.87 21.17
CA GLN A 175 -30.43 17.28 21.66
C GLN A 175 -30.69 17.58 23.14
N ILE A 176 -29.65 17.56 23.98
CA ILE A 176 -29.76 17.94 25.40
C ILE A 176 -30.11 19.41 25.51
N ILE A 177 -29.45 20.30 24.73
CA ILE A 177 -29.78 21.74 24.74
C ILE A 177 -31.23 21.97 24.30
N ALA A 178 -31.67 21.31 23.23
CA ALA A 178 -33.07 21.37 22.77
C ALA A 178 -34.07 20.95 23.89
N SER A 179 -33.77 19.85 24.58
CA SER A 179 -34.58 19.36 25.68
C SER A 179 -34.69 20.37 26.84
N ILE A 180 -33.57 21.02 27.19
CA ILE A 180 -33.51 22.05 28.21
C ILE A 180 -34.38 23.26 27.81
N LEU A 181 -34.29 23.70 26.54
CA LEU A 181 -35.12 24.81 26.02
C LEU A 181 -36.62 24.50 26.15
N MET A 182 -37.02 23.28 25.77
CA MET A 182 -38.40 22.84 25.88
C MET A 182 -38.87 22.76 27.33
N LEU A 183 -38.05 22.26 28.26
CA LEU A 183 -38.37 22.23 29.68
C LEU A 183 -38.54 23.66 30.26
N LYS A 184 -37.70 24.59 29.84
CA LYS A 184 -37.83 26.00 30.23
C LYS A 184 -39.09 26.63 29.65
N ALA A 185 -39.43 26.35 28.38
CA ALA A 185 -40.66 26.85 27.76
C ALA A 185 -41.96 26.45 28.52
N ARG A 186 -41.96 25.23 29.12
CA ARG A 186 -43.10 24.76 29.92
C ARG A 186 -43.27 25.51 31.25
N LYS A 187 -42.19 26.10 31.79
CA LYS A 187 -42.22 26.79 33.10
C LYS A 187 -42.48 28.30 33.00
N VAL A 188 -42.39 28.88 31.80
CA VAL A 188 -42.56 30.31 31.58
C VAL A 188 -44.03 30.63 31.43
N THR A 189 -44.48 31.69 32.13
CA THR A 189 -45.87 32.14 32.15
C THR A 189 -46.20 33.05 30.96
N SER A 190 -45.24 33.84 30.46
CA SER A 190 -45.43 34.70 29.29
C SER A 190 -45.53 33.88 28.02
N GLU A 191 -46.61 34.06 27.25
CA GLU A 191 -46.78 33.34 25.98
C GLU A 191 -45.76 33.77 24.93
N GLU A 192 -45.35 35.04 24.90
CA GLU A 192 -44.29 35.57 24.04
C GLU A 192 -42.96 34.89 24.33
N SER A 193 -42.54 34.83 25.61
CA SER A 193 -41.32 34.17 26.02
C SER A 193 -41.36 32.65 25.75
N ARG A 194 -42.51 32.02 25.86
CA ARG A 194 -42.74 30.62 25.52
C ARG A 194 -42.56 30.40 24.02
N GLY A 195 -43.05 31.30 23.19
CA GLY A 195 -42.87 31.30 21.75
C GLY A 195 -41.37 31.36 21.37
N HIS A 196 -40.63 32.32 21.94
CA HIS A 196 -39.19 32.44 21.67
C HIS A 196 -38.39 31.21 22.07
N LEU A 197 -38.74 30.57 23.18
CA LEU A 197 -38.04 29.33 23.60
C LEU A 197 -38.37 28.14 22.71
N ARG A 198 -39.60 28.05 22.19
CA ARG A 198 -39.99 27.03 21.20
C ARG A 198 -39.26 27.23 19.85
N ASP A 199 -39.15 28.47 19.40
CA ASP A 199 -38.44 28.82 18.20
C ASP A 199 -36.92 28.45 18.33
N ALA A 200 -36.30 28.79 19.46
CA ALA A 200 -34.93 28.41 19.76
C ALA A 200 -34.72 26.87 19.81
N HIS A 201 -35.66 26.14 20.44
CA HIS A 201 -35.66 24.68 20.46
C HIS A 201 -35.65 24.09 19.03
N GLN A 202 -36.55 24.60 18.16
CA GLN A 202 -36.69 24.13 16.79
C GLN A 202 -35.40 24.36 15.98
N ARG A 203 -34.76 25.53 16.14
CA ARG A 203 -33.49 25.86 15.48
C ARG A 203 -32.36 24.92 15.90
N VAL A 204 -32.28 24.63 17.21
CA VAL A 204 -31.25 23.69 17.72
C VAL A 204 -31.46 22.28 17.16
N LEU A 205 -32.72 21.81 17.10
CA LEU A 205 -33.01 20.50 16.49
C LEU A 205 -32.65 20.45 15.01
N SER A 206 -32.97 21.53 14.27
CA SER A 206 -32.60 21.60 12.84
C SER A 206 -31.09 21.56 12.60
N VAL A 207 -30.30 22.22 13.46
CA VAL A 207 -28.83 22.12 13.41
C VAL A 207 -28.38 20.70 13.69
N ALA A 208 -28.93 20.03 14.70
CA ALA A 208 -28.59 18.64 15.05
C ALA A 208 -28.92 17.69 13.89
N GLU A 209 -30.02 17.90 13.21
CA GLU A 209 -30.46 17.09 12.07
C GLU A 209 -29.58 17.30 10.85
N VAL A 210 -29.24 18.55 10.51
CA VAL A 210 -28.26 18.86 9.46
C VAL A 210 -26.95 18.19 9.76
N GLN A 211 -26.42 18.26 10.98
CA GLN A 211 -25.20 17.60 11.39
C GLN A 211 -25.30 16.06 11.23
N SER A 212 -26.40 15.45 11.62
CA SER A 212 -26.63 14.01 11.51
C SER A 212 -26.65 13.55 10.05
N HIS A 213 -27.28 14.28 9.14
CA HIS A 213 -27.38 13.94 7.73
C HIS A 213 -26.05 14.06 6.98
N LEU A 214 -25.22 15.05 7.32
CA LEU A 214 -23.91 15.26 6.70
C LEU A 214 -22.95 14.09 6.97
N HIS A 215 -23.10 13.44 8.12
CA HIS A 215 -22.21 12.35 8.53
C HIS A 215 -22.69 10.95 8.09
N ALA A 216 -23.98 10.77 7.81
CA ALA A 216 -24.51 9.51 7.27
C ALA A 216 -23.99 9.19 5.86
N THR A 217 -23.42 10.15 5.14
CA THR A 217 -22.86 10.02 3.79
C THR A 217 -21.38 9.60 3.74
N GLY A 218 -20.78 9.20 4.88
CA GLY A 218 -19.47 8.52 4.89
C GLY A 218 -18.26 9.37 4.49
N GLY A 219 -18.25 10.68 4.82
CA GLY A 219 -17.05 11.51 4.61
C GLY A 219 -16.74 11.87 3.15
N VAL A 220 -17.72 11.79 2.26
CA VAL A 220 -17.58 12.31 0.89
C VAL A 220 -17.58 13.82 0.94
N ASP A 221 -16.50 14.46 0.47
CA ASP A 221 -16.32 15.92 0.48
C ASP A 221 -17.43 16.69 -0.26
N LEU A 222 -18.25 16.00 -1.07
CA LEU A 222 -19.29 16.60 -1.90
C LEU A 222 -20.65 15.92 -1.71
N ILE A 223 -21.62 16.70 -1.26
CA ILE A 223 -23.00 16.30 -0.96
C ILE A 223 -23.90 16.67 -2.14
N ALA A 224 -24.75 15.72 -2.58
CA ALA A 224 -25.75 15.99 -3.60
C ALA A 224 -26.87 16.88 -3.04
N VAL A 225 -26.99 18.10 -3.54
CA VAL A 225 -27.90 19.16 -3.02
C VAL A 225 -29.35 18.71 -3.05
N GLY A 226 -29.82 18.13 -4.13
CA GLY A 226 -31.21 17.68 -4.28
C GLY A 226 -31.61 16.64 -3.23
N SER A 227 -30.80 15.58 -3.09
CA SER A 227 -31.05 14.52 -2.09
C SER A 227 -31.02 15.05 -0.65
N TYR A 228 -30.08 15.97 -0.38
CA TYR A 228 -29.94 16.58 0.95
C TYR A 228 -31.14 17.44 1.29
N LEU A 229 -31.56 18.36 0.41
CA LEU A 229 -32.70 19.24 0.65
C LEU A 229 -34.02 18.47 0.73
N THR A 230 -34.22 17.45 -0.10
CA THR A 230 -35.43 16.60 -0.02
C THR A 230 -35.55 15.93 1.34
N LYS A 231 -34.46 15.37 1.88
CA LYS A 231 -34.46 14.74 3.21
C LYS A 231 -34.68 15.76 4.32
N LEU A 232 -34.03 16.92 4.25
CA LEU A 232 -34.18 17.98 5.23
C LEU A 232 -35.64 18.51 5.25
N CYS A 233 -36.23 18.79 4.09
CA CYS A 233 -37.61 19.25 3.98
C CYS A 233 -38.62 18.20 4.44
N ALA A 234 -38.39 16.91 4.16
CA ALA A 234 -39.23 15.82 4.65
C ALA A 234 -39.25 15.76 6.20
N SER A 235 -38.07 15.91 6.80
CA SER A 235 -37.94 15.92 8.26
C SER A 235 -38.57 17.15 8.90
N LEU A 236 -38.36 18.35 8.32
CA LEU A 236 -39.06 19.57 8.80
C LEU A 236 -40.58 19.44 8.67
N SER A 237 -41.05 18.85 7.57
CA SER A 237 -42.48 18.60 7.37
C SER A 237 -43.05 17.71 8.49
N SER A 238 -42.39 16.59 8.78
CA SER A 238 -42.87 15.66 9.82
C SER A 238 -42.85 16.24 11.24
N SER A 239 -41.91 17.17 11.52
CA SER A 239 -41.73 17.76 12.85
C SER A 239 -42.62 18.99 13.11
N MET A 240 -43.00 19.74 12.06
CA MET A 240 -43.67 21.03 12.18
C MET A 240 -45.12 21.03 11.73
N ILE A 241 -45.48 20.14 10.80
CA ILE A 241 -46.84 20.07 10.26
C ILE A 241 -47.60 18.94 10.99
N GLY A 242 -48.42 19.30 11.97
CA GLY A 242 -49.34 18.34 12.59
C GLY A 242 -50.42 17.92 11.60
N GLU A 243 -51.10 16.79 11.87
CA GLU A 243 -52.15 16.19 11.01
C GLU A 243 -53.29 17.13 10.63
N SER A 244 -53.37 18.29 11.25
CA SER A 244 -54.48 19.26 11.10
C SER A 244 -54.25 20.39 10.09
N ARG A 245 -53.05 20.51 9.48
CA ARG A 245 -52.77 21.55 8.48
C ARG A 245 -52.39 20.93 7.13
N PRO A 246 -53.11 21.19 6.03
CA PRO A 246 -52.79 20.65 4.70
C PRO A 246 -51.67 21.48 4.02
N ILE A 247 -50.49 21.50 4.61
CA ILE A 247 -49.32 22.16 4.03
C ILE A 247 -48.35 21.07 3.56
N ALA A 248 -47.94 21.11 2.31
CA ALA A 248 -46.88 20.24 1.75
C ALA A 248 -45.62 21.06 1.54
N ILE A 249 -44.46 20.52 1.99
CA ILE A 249 -43.17 21.09 1.72
C ILE A 249 -42.51 20.22 0.62
N VAL A 250 -42.27 20.82 -0.55
CA VAL A 250 -41.64 20.15 -1.71
C VAL A 250 -40.31 20.84 -1.98
N ALA A 251 -39.25 20.07 -2.08
CA ALA A 251 -37.92 20.56 -2.45
C ALA A 251 -37.64 20.19 -3.93
N GLU A 252 -37.47 21.21 -4.74
CA GLU A 252 -36.97 21.06 -6.12
C GLU A 252 -35.60 21.70 -6.20
N ALA A 253 -34.60 20.95 -6.70
CA ALA A 253 -33.26 21.44 -6.83
C ALA A 253 -32.60 20.82 -8.07
N ASP A 254 -31.82 21.61 -8.77
CA ASP A 254 -30.98 21.14 -9.86
C ASP A 254 -29.87 20.22 -9.37
N ASP A 255 -29.33 19.41 -10.26
CA ASP A 255 -28.19 18.55 -9.99
C ASP A 255 -26.97 19.38 -9.64
N GLY A 256 -26.52 19.28 -8.40
CA GLY A 256 -25.35 19.98 -7.89
C GLY A 256 -24.72 19.25 -6.69
N ARG A 257 -23.43 19.48 -6.50
CA ARG A 257 -22.70 18.99 -5.33
C ARG A 257 -22.02 20.11 -4.60
N ILE A 258 -22.08 20.11 -3.28
CA ILE A 258 -21.50 21.13 -2.41
C ILE A 258 -20.70 20.47 -1.28
N GLY A 259 -19.65 21.17 -0.81
CA GLY A 259 -18.90 20.74 0.38
C GLY A 259 -19.75 20.77 1.65
N SER A 260 -19.36 19.98 2.66
CA SER A 260 -20.07 19.85 3.93
C SER A 260 -20.35 21.20 4.63
N ASP A 261 -19.38 22.13 4.66
CA ASP A 261 -19.52 23.45 5.27
C ASP A 261 -20.62 24.30 4.61
N ARG A 262 -20.68 24.23 3.28
CA ARG A 262 -21.73 24.91 2.51
C ARG A 262 -23.09 24.24 2.67
N ALA A 263 -23.12 22.92 2.82
CA ALA A 263 -24.35 22.18 3.08
C ALA A 263 -24.97 22.55 4.45
N VAL A 264 -24.14 22.71 5.51
CA VAL A 264 -24.59 23.22 6.81
C VAL A 264 -25.24 24.60 6.64
N SER A 265 -24.54 25.52 5.98
CA SER A 265 -25.06 26.88 5.77
C SER A 265 -26.37 26.89 4.96
N LEU A 266 -26.45 26.09 3.90
CA LEU A 266 -27.65 25.95 3.07
C LEU A 266 -28.81 25.34 3.88
N GLY A 267 -28.54 24.30 4.67
CA GLY A 267 -29.54 23.66 5.51
C GLY A 267 -30.12 24.61 6.52
N LEU A 268 -29.32 25.45 7.17
CA LEU A 268 -29.80 26.47 8.11
C LEU A 268 -30.65 27.51 7.40
N ILE A 269 -30.24 28.01 6.22
CA ILE A 269 -31.04 29.00 5.46
C ILE A 269 -32.39 28.40 5.07
N VAL A 270 -32.41 27.19 4.51
CA VAL A 270 -33.65 26.52 4.11
C VAL A 270 -34.57 26.27 5.31
N THR A 271 -34.00 25.84 6.43
CA THR A 271 -34.76 25.65 7.68
C THR A 271 -35.42 26.95 8.15
N GLU A 272 -34.70 28.06 8.19
CA GLU A 272 -35.23 29.36 8.58
C GLU A 272 -36.34 29.84 7.60
N LEU A 273 -36.14 29.65 6.29
CA LEU A 273 -37.16 30.00 5.29
C LEU A 273 -38.45 29.17 5.47
N VAL A 274 -38.31 27.85 5.68
CA VAL A 274 -39.44 26.95 5.93
C VAL A 274 -40.18 27.33 7.21
N ILE A 275 -39.44 27.57 8.32
CA ILE A 275 -40.05 28.00 9.59
C ILE A 275 -40.82 29.31 9.42
N ASN A 276 -40.28 30.28 8.72
CA ASN A 276 -40.92 31.58 8.50
C ASN A 276 -42.15 31.47 7.58
N SER A 277 -42.16 30.51 6.63
CA SER A 277 -43.28 30.31 5.71
C SER A 277 -44.48 29.59 6.36
N ILE A 278 -44.27 28.85 7.45
CA ILE A 278 -45.32 28.12 8.17
C ILE A 278 -45.94 28.96 9.27
N LYS A 279 -45.25 29.99 9.77
CA LYS A 279 -45.77 30.98 10.72
C LYS A 279 -46.81 31.90 10.10
#